data_4257f23fd4137d97bd936b81482e82b6
#
_entry.id   4257f23fd4137d97bd936b81482e82b6
#
_cell.length_a   1.000
_cell.length_b   1.000
_cell.length_c   1.000
_cell.angle_alpha   90.00
_cell.angle_beta   90.00
_cell.angle_gamma   90.00
#
_symmetry.space_group_name_H-M   'P 1'
#
loop_
_entity.id
_entity.type
_entity.pdbx_description
1 polymer ?
#
loop_
_entity_poly.entity_id
_entity_poly.type
_entity_poly.pdbx_seq_one_letter_code
_entity_poly.pdbx_strand_id
1 'polypeptide(L)'
;MLKRRSCFATPQLGLRGRPDYLLEFEVAGHPLYVPLELKPGRRSRRVYESDALQLAAYLIALRATAKDAAATFGYLRYSTGTFKVGLTRELEERVRAIVDAIRAGRSAATANRSHSIVQRCVNCSVLEHCDQALG
;
A
#
# COMPACT_ATOMS: atom_id res chain seq x y z
N MET A 1 -2.06 5.97 -21.51
CA MET A 1 -1.04 4.96 -21.84
C MET A 1 -0.70 4.14 -20.60
N LEU A 2 -0.68 2.84 -20.70
CA LEU A 2 -0.35 1.96 -19.57
C LEU A 2 1.16 1.77 -19.49
N LYS A 3 1.79 2.25 -18.42
CA LYS A 3 3.18 1.87 -18.10
C LYS A 3 3.18 0.75 -17.06
N ARG A 4 3.69 -0.42 -17.45
CA ARG A 4 3.89 -1.54 -16.52
C ARG A 4 5.13 -1.29 -15.65
N ARG A 5 4.97 -1.54 -14.34
CA ARG A 5 6.07 -1.77 -13.39
C ARG A 5 7.02 -0.60 -13.15
N SER A 6 6.49 0.58 -12.90
CA SER A 6 7.31 1.68 -12.35
C SER A 6 7.43 1.55 -10.83
N CYS A 7 8.66 1.66 -10.32
CA CYS A 7 8.93 1.66 -8.89
C CYS A 7 9.06 3.12 -8.40
N PHE A 8 8.40 3.44 -7.31
CA PHE A 8 8.47 4.75 -6.66
C PHE A 8 9.04 4.60 -5.26
N ALA A 9 9.78 5.60 -4.82
CA ALA A 9 10.36 5.61 -3.49
C ALA A 9 10.30 7.00 -2.88
N THR A 10 10.11 7.05 -1.58
CA THR A 10 10.32 8.25 -0.77
C THR A 10 11.40 7.96 0.26
N PRO A 11 12.65 8.34 0.01
CA PRO A 11 13.74 8.09 0.96
C PRO A 11 13.47 8.66 2.35
N GLN A 12 12.80 9.82 2.44
CA GLN A 12 12.46 10.48 3.70
C GLN A 12 11.54 9.65 4.59
N LEU A 13 10.59 8.93 3.98
CA LEU A 13 9.67 8.03 4.69
C LEU A 13 10.11 6.56 4.66
N GLY A 14 11.12 6.21 3.85
CA GLY A 14 11.54 4.83 3.66
C GLY A 14 10.48 3.97 2.94
N LEU A 15 9.56 4.60 2.21
CA LEU A 15 8.57 3.90 1.41
C LEU A 15 9.11 3.60 0.02
N ARG A 16 8.83 2.37 -0.41
CA ARG A 16 9.05 1.93 -1.79
C ARG A 16 7.80 1.19 -2.24
N GLY A 17 7.31 1.52 -3.43
CA GLY A 17 6.12 0.90 -3.98
C GLY A 17 6.23 0.67 -5.48
N ARG A 18 5.55 -0.39 -5.94
CA ARG A 18 5.47 -0.76 -7.34
C ARG A 18 4.07 -1.28 -7.61
N PRO A 19 3.14 -0.41 -8.03
CA PRO A 19 1.81 -0.83 -8.43
C PRO A 19 1.87 -1.76 -9.66
N ASP A 20 0.83 -2.56 -9.85
CA ASP A 20 0.72 -3.42 -11.02
C ASP A 20 0.73 -2.61 -12.32
N TYR A 21 0.05 -1.46 -12.32
CA TYR A 21 0.01 -0.54 -13.44
C TYR A 21 0.11 0.90 -12.97
N LEU A 22 0.71 1.73 -13.82
CA LEU A 22 0.63 3.18 -13.75
C LEU A 22 -0.13 3.66 -14.99
N LEU A 23 -1.29 4.25 -14.74
CA LEU A 23 -2.09 4.88 -15.78
C LEU A 23 -1.57 6.29 -16.01
N GLU A 24 -1.46 6.69 -17.27
CA GLU A 24 -1.12 8.05 -17.65
C GLU A 24 -2.31 8.66 -18.35
N PHE A 25 -2.82 9.75 -17.79
CA PHE A 25 -3.85 10.59 -18.36
C PHE A 25 -3.26 11.93 -18.73
N GLU A 26 -3.87 12.61 -19.69
CA GLU A 26 -3.59 14.02 -19.98
C GLU A 26 -4.74 14.87 -19.43
N VAL A 27 -4.40 15.82 -18.59
CA VAL A 27 -5.36 16.76 -17.99
C VAL A 27 -4.86 18.17 -18.25
N ALA A 28 -5.63 18.95 -19.01
CA ALA A 28 -5.27 20.32 -19.39
C ALA A 28 -3.84 20.45 -19.98
N GLY A 29 -3.43 19.50 -20.80
CA GLY A 29 -2.11 19.48 -21.45
C GLY A 29 -0.97 18.99 -20.57
N HIS A 30 -1.26 18.51 -19.34
CA HIS A 30 -0.28 17.99 -18.40
C HIS A 30 -0.51 16.51 -18.09
N PRO A 31 0.55 15.70 -17.92
CA PRO A 31 0.40 14.30 -17.55
C PRO A 31 -0.10 14.17 -16.11
N LEU A 32 -0.97 13.20 -15.89
CA LEU A 32 -1.44 12.76 -14.58
C LEU A 32 -1.22 11.28 -14.43
N TYR A 33 -0.42 10.87 -13.47
CA TYR A 33 -0.11 9.48 -13.19
C TYR A 33 -0.99 8.94 -12.07
N VAL A 34 -1.68 7.82 -12.35
CA VAL A 34 -2.63 7.19 -11.42
C VAL A 34 -2.25 5.73 -11.23
N PRO A 35 -1.94 5.28 -10.01
CA PRO A 35 -1.64 3.87 -9.74
C PRO A 35 -2.90 3.02 -9.80
N LEU A 36 -2.76 1.82 -10.35
CA LEU A 36 -3.78 0.78 -10.37
C LEU A 36 -3.17 -0.52 -9.81
N GLU A 37 -3.82 -1.08 -8.81
CA GLU A 37 -3.47 -2.35 -8.20
C GLU A 37 -4.56 -3.38 -8.46
N LEU A 38 -4.16 -4.59 -8.85
CA LEU A 38 -5.05 -5.72 -9.12
C LEU A 38 -5.12 -6.63 -7.91
N LYS A 39 -6.32 -6.95 -7.47
CA LYS A 39 -6.62 -7.89 -6.39
C LYS A 39 -7.67 -8.91 -6.84
N PRO A 40 -7.34 -9.82 -7.76
CA PRO A 40 -8.33 -10.71 -8.38
C PRO A 40 -8.96 -11.70 -7.39
N GLY A 41 -8.29 -11.97 -6.27
CA GLY A 41 -8.85 -12.80 -5.18
C GLY A 41 -9.85 -12.09 -4.27
N ARG A 42 -9.99 -10.77 -4.37
CA ARG A 42 -10.92 -9.99 -3.56
C ARG A 42 -12.31 -9.99 -4.19
N ARG A 43 -13.32 -10.44 -3.44
CA ARG A 43 -14.73 -10.50 -3.85
C ARG A 43 -15.64 -9.56 -3.05
N SER A 44 -15.06 -8.65 -2.28
CA SER A 44 -15.80 -7.69 -1.48
C SER A 44 -16.41 -6.59 -2.35
N ARG A 45 -17.54 -6.05 -1.89
CA ARG A 45 -18.13 -4.80 -2.43
C ARG A 45 -17.60 -3.56 -1.72
N ARG A 46 -16.70 -3.73 -0.74
CA ARG A 46 -16.04 -2.67 -0.01
C ARG A 46 -14.54 -2.84 -0.11
N VAL A 47 -13.83 -1.72 -0.10
CA VAL A 47 -12.37 -1.71 -0.08
C VAL A 47 -11.88 -2.21 1.28
N TYR A 48 -10.94 -3.16 1.26
CA TYR A 48 -10.23 -3.57 2.46
C TYR A 48 -9.24 -2.48 2.88
N GLU A 49 -9.16 -2.22 4.19
CA GLU A 49 -8.24 -1.21 4.73
C GLU A 49 -6.78 -1.49 4.33
N SER A 50 -6.35 -2.74 4.35
CA SER A 50 -5.00 -3.14 3.95
C SER A 50 -4.68 -2.77 2.49
N ASP A 51 -5.64 -2.92 1.59
CA ASP A 51 -5.48 -2.58 0.17
C ASP A 51 -5.48 -1.06 -0.02
N ALA A 52 -6.33 -0.33 0.72
CA ALA A 52 -6.34 1.13 0.71
C ALA A 52 -5.03 1.72 1.24
N LEU A 53 -4.47 1.15 2.30
CA LEU A 53 -3.18 1.55 2.86
C LEU A 53 -2.02 1.27 1.90
N GLN A 54 -2.04 0.15 1.20
CA GLN A 54 -1.05 -0.17 0.16
C GLN A 54 -1.11 0.87 -0.97
N LEU A 55 -2.31 1.17 -1.45
CA LEU A 55 -2.50 2.18 -2.50
C LEU A 55 -2.10 3.58 -2.02
N ALA A 56 -2.42 3.94 -0.77
CA ALA A 56 -1.99 5.20 -0.17
C ALA A 56 -0.46 5.32 -0.11
N ALA A 57 0.24 4.24 0.23
CA ALA A 57 1.71 4.21 0.20
C ALA A 57 2.26 4.45 -1.22
N TYR A 58 1.64 3.87 -2.26
CA TYR A 58 2.01 4.16 -3.65
C TYR A 58 1.79 5.63 -4.02
N LEU A 59 0.66 6.21 -3.62
CA LEU A 59 0.34 7.62 -3.90
C LEU A 59 1.32 8.57 -3.22
N ILE A 60 1.70 8.29 -1.98
CA ILE A 60 2.70 9.07 -1.26
C ILE A 60 4.07 8.99 -1.96
N ALA A 61 4.48 7.79 -2.36
CA ALA A 61 5.74 7.59 -3.08
C ALA A 61 5.71 8.24 -4.47
N LEU A 62 4.60 8.14 -5.17
CA LEU A 62 4.41 8.78 -6.48
C LEU A 62 4.46 10.30 -6.38
N ARG A 63 3.82 10.88 -5.38
CA ARG A 63 3.86 12.33 -5.11
C ARG A 63 5.29 12.83 -4.90
N ALA A 64 6.09 12.08 -4.17
CA ALA A 64 7.49 12.44 -3.95
C ALA A 64 8.34 12.37 -5.24
N THR A 65 7.99 11.50 -6.18
CA THR A 65 8.72 11.27 -7.42
C THR A 65 8.23 12.16 -8.57
N ALA A 66 6.92 12.21 -8.79
CA ALA A 66 6.29 12.88 -9.94
C ALA A 66 5.71 14.26 -9.61
N LYS A 67 5.73 14.66 -8.34
CA LYS A 67 5.23 15.98 -7.88
C LYS A 67 3.83 16.29 -8.41
N ASP A 68 3.68 17.37 -9.17
CA ASP A 68 2.39 17.85 -9.69
C ASP A 68 1.72 16.88 -10.68
N ALA A 69 2.49 15.96 -11.26
CA ALA A 69 1.95 14.92 -12.14
C ALA A 69 1.38 13.71 -11.37
N ALA A 70 1.53 13.65 -10.05
CA ALA A 70 0.99 12.58 -9.24
C ALA A 70 -0.50 12.82 -8.92
N ALA A 71 -1.34 11.82 -9.18
CA ALA A 71 -2.73 11.87 -8.75
C ALA A 71 -2.84 11.79 -7.23
N THR A 72 -3.93 12.34 -6.69
CA THR A 72 -4.32 12.21 -5.28
C THR A 72 -5.25 11.03 -5.04
N PHE A 73 -5.41 10.15 -6.03
CA PHE A 73 -6.24 8.95 -5.99
C PHE A 73 -5.62 7.85 -6.83
N GLY A 74 -6.04 6.64 -6.58
CA GLY A 74 -5.69 5.46 -7.37
C GLY A 74 -6.87 4.52 -7.53
N TYR A 75 -6.65 3.41 -8.20
CA TYR A 75 -7.66 2.39 -8.44
C TYR A 75 -7.25 1.04 -7.85
N LEU A 76 -8.24 0.38 -7.25
CA LEU A 76 -8.17 -1.03 -6.84
C LEU A 76 -9.13 -1.83 -7.71
N ARG A 77 -8.63 -2.85 -8.40
CA ARG A 77 -9.44 -3.76 -9.21
C ARG A 77 -9.66 -5.06 -8.46
N TYR A 78 -10.88 -5.24 -7.95
CA TYR A 78 -11.36 -6.49 -7.37
C TYR A 78 -12.13 -7.31 -8.42
N SER A 79 -12.43 -8.57 -8.14
CA SER A 79 -13.30 -9.37 -9.02
C SER A 79 -14.72 -8.80 -9.15
N THR A 80 -15.17 -8.05 -8.13
CA THR A 80 -16.50 -7.42 -8.08
C THR A 80 -16.57 -6.07 -8.80
N GLY A 81 -15.44 -5.45 -9.11
CA GLY A 81 -15.39 -4.14 -9.78
C GLY A 81 -14.14 -3.35 -9.46
N THR A 82 -14.10 -2.13 -9.95
CA THR A 82 -13.00 -1.19 -9.74
C THR A 82 -13.43 -0.11 -8.77
N PHE A 83 -12.59 0.14 -7.77
CA PHE A 83 -12.80 1.15 -6.74
C PHE A 83 -11.80 2.29 -6.92
N LYS A 84 -12.30 3.52 -6.92
CA LYS A 84 -11.48 4.72 -6.84
C LYS A 84 -11.24 5.04 -5.37
N VAL A 85 -9.98 5.12 -4.97
CA VAL A 85 -9.58 5.41 -3.58
C VAL A 85 -8.73 6.67 -3.55
N GLY A 86 -9.22 7.69 -2.86
CA GLY A 86 -8.49 8.94 -2.65
C GLY A 86 -7.47 8.82 -1.54
N LEU A 87 -6.35 9.54 -1.68
CA LEU A 87 -5.39 9.74 -0.61
C LEU A 87 -5.96 10.76 0.38
N THR A 88 -6.64 10.29 1.41
CA THR A 88 -7.14 11.14 2.47
C THR A 88 -6.05 11.42 3.50
N ARG A 89 -6.24 12.47 4.30
CA ARG A 89 -5.36 12.78 5.41
C ARG A 89 -5.27 11.62 6.41
N GLU A 90 -6.39 10.98 6.71
CA GLU A 90 -6.47 9.85 7.63
C GLU A 90 -5.65 8.65 7.10
N LEU A 91 -5.75 8.32 5.81
CA LEU A 91 -4.95 7.27 5.21
C LEU A 91 -3.44 7.61 5.24
N GLU A 92 -3.08 8.84 4.94
CA GLU A 92 -1.69 9.28 4.99
C GLU A 92 -1.11 9.19 6.41
N GLU A 93 -1.87 9.65 7.42
CA GLU A 93 -1.48 9.55 8.83
C GLU A 93 -1.33 8.08 9.27
N ARG A 94 -2.22 7.20 8.81
CA ARG A 94 -2.13 5.76 9.08
C ARG A 94 -0.88 5.12 8.45
N VAL A 95 -0.56 5.45 7.22
CA VAL A 95 0.67 4.97 6.56
C VAL A 95 1.90 5.42 7.33
N ARG A 96 1.96 6.68 7.74
CA ARG A 96 3.08 7.22 8.53
C ARG A 96 3.22 6.52 9.87
N ALA A 97 2.13 6.31 10.59
CA ALA A 97 2.12 5.59 11.86
C ALA A 97 2.61 4.15 11.71
N ILE A 98 2.22 3.45 10.63
CA ILE A 98 2.70 2.09 10.34
C ILE A 98 4.20 2.10 10.04
N VAL A 99 4.69 3.05 9.26
CA VAL A 99 6.14 3.19 8.97
C VAL A 99 6.93 3.40 10.27
N ASP A 100 6.45 4.28 11.14
CA ASP A 100 7.09 4.56 12.42
C ASP A 100 7.09 3.32 13.33
N ALA A 101 5.99 2.58 13.38
CA ALA A 101 5.89 1.34 14.14
C ALA A 101 6.85 0.24 13.60
N ILE A 102 7.00 0.13 12.28
CA ILE A 102 7.95 -0.81 11.65
C ILE A 102 9.39 -0.40 12.01
N ARG A 103 9.73 0.87 11.93
CA ARG A 103 11.06 1.38 12.30
C ARG A 103 11.38 1.13 13.76
N ALA A 104 10.45 1.43 14.65
CA ALA A 104 10.57 1.15 16.09
C ALA A 104 10.76 -0.34 16.36
N GLY A 105 9.96 -1.20 15.70
CA GLY A 105 10.07 -2.66 15.83
C GLY A 105 11.41 -3.21 15.32
N ARG A 106 11.96 -2.66 14.24
CA ARG A 106 13.28 -3.04 13.70
C ARG A 106 14.43 -2.62 14.61
N SER A 107 14.28 -1.55 15.36
CA SER A 107 15.29 -1.05 16.30
C SER A 107 15.18 -1.66 17.69
N ALA A 108 14.09 -2.37 17.99
CA ALA A 108 13.85 -3.02 19.27
C ALA A 108 14.60 -4.36 19.34
N ALA A 109 15.00 -4.75 20.56
CA ALA A 109 15.63 -6.06 20.81
C ALA A 109 14.66 -7.23 20.57
N THR A 110 13.37 -7.00 20.78
CA THR A 110 12.29 -7.98 20.58
C THR A 110 11.07 -7.32 19.94
N ALA A 111 10.27 -8.09 19.21
CA ALA A 111 9.01 -7.65 18.67
C ALA A 111 7.89 -8.62 19.08
N ASN A 112 6.86 -8.10 19.72
CA ASN A 112 5.72 -8.90 20.12
C ASN A 112 4.74 -9.10 18.95
N ARG A 113 4.03 -10.23 18.98
CA ARG A 113 2.91 -10.49 18.10
C ARG A 113 1.83 -9.41 18.26
N SER A 114 1.36 -8.87 17.17
CA SER A 114 0.40 -7.76 17.15
C SER A 114 -1.06 -8.18 16.93
N HIS A 115 -1.36 -9.49 16.94
CA HIS A 115 -2.68 -10.04 16.66
C HIS A 115 -2.97 -11.30 17.48
N SER A 116 -4.24 -11.68 17.54
CA SER A 116 -4.70 -12.93 18.15
C SER A 116 -5.40 -13.88 17.18
N ILE A 117 -5.03 -13.81 15.91
CA ILE A 117 -5.64 -14.56 14.81
C ILE A 117 -4.76 -15.76 14.47
N VAL A 118 -5.22 -16.97 14.75
CA VAL A 118 -4.50 -18.24 14.50
C VAL A 118 -4.10 -18.40 13.04
N GLN A 119 -5.00 -18.12 12.09
CA GLN A 119 -4.72 -18.22 10.67
C GLN A 119 -3.53 -17.39 10.19
N ARG A 120 -3.27 -16.27 10.83
CA ARG A 120 -2.09 -15.46 10.52
C ARG A 120 -0.80 -16.15 10.94
N CYS A 121 -0.82 -16.91 12.04
CA CYS A 121 0.31 -17.69 12.47
C CYS A 121 0.53 -18.91 11.56
N VAL A 122 -0.53 -19.66 11.24
CA VAL A 122 -0.48 -20.84 10.36
C VAL A 122 0.16 -20.53 9.01
N ASN A 123 -0.13 -19.36 8.44
CA ASN A 123 0.40 -18.92 7.14
C ASN A 123 1.63 -18.02 7.26
N CYS A 124 2.23 -17.91 8.45
CA CYS A 124 3.38 -17.04 8.68
C CYS A 124 4.68 -17.70 8.25
N SER A 125 5.48 -17.00 7.46
CA SER A 125 6.76 -17.50 6.97
C SER A 125 7.81 -17.71 8.07
N VAL A 126 7.61 -17.16 9.27
CA VAL A 126 8.51 -17.27 10.41
C VAL A 126 7.91 -18.10 11.56
N LEU A 127 6.84 -18.86 11.27
CA LEU A 127 6.12 -19.66 12.27
C LEU A 127 7.04 -20.53 13.12
N GLU A 128 7.97 -21.25 12.48
CA GLU A 128 8.90 -22.19 13.14
C GLU A 128 9.89 -21.51 14.09
N HIS A 129 10.07 -20.20 13.95
CA HIS A 129 11.01 -19.41 14.76
C HIS A 129 10.29 -18.44 15.72
N CYS A 130 8.95 -18.52 15.80
CA CYS A 130 8.15 -17.62 16.62
C CYS A 130 7.73 -18.28 17.92
N ASP A 131 8.24 -17.77 19.04
CA ASP A 131 7.89 -18.22 20.39
C ASP A 131 6.48 -17.76 20.85
N GLN A 132 5.85 -16.89 20.09
CA GLN A 132 4.51 -16.35 20.34
C GLN A 132 3.47 -16.88 19.35
N ALA A 133 3.79 -17.90 18.57
CA ALA A 133 2.86 -18.49 17.61
C ALA A 133 1.60 -19.02 18.30
N LEU A 134 0.45 -18.79 17.65
CA LEU A 134 -0.83 -19.36 18.03
C LEU A 134 -1.04 -20.67 17.26
N GLY A 135 -1.39 -21.73 17.94
CA GLY A 135 -1.68 -23.04 17.36
C GLY A 135 -2.66 -23.82 18.21
#